data_a4d7a595893b45fbbfd837649ed3b5ea
#
_entry.id   a4d7a595893b45fbbfd837649ed3b5ea
#
_cell.length_a   1.000
_cell.length_b   1.000
_cell.length_c   1.000
_cell.angle_alpha   90.00
_cell.angle_beta   90.00
_cell.angle_gamma   90.00
#
_symmetry.space_group_name_H-M   'P 1'
#
loop_
_entity.id
_entity.type
_entity.pdbx_description
1 polymer ?
#
loop_
_entity_poly.entity_id
_entity_poly.type
_entity_poly.pdbx_seq_one_letter_code
_entity_poly.pdbx_strand_id
1 'polypeptide(L)' 'VNPAAAAKWYYKSAVQGFPSAQKRLGDCLFEGWGIAEDKQEAAEWYLRAAQQGNKEAQELLQKYYYSGNQEK' A
#
# COMPACT_ATOMS: atom_id res chain seq x y z
N VAL A 1 2.65 1.75 -20.38
CA VAL A 1 2.87 0.96 -19.19
C VAL A 1 1.69 0.09 -18.90
N ASN A 2 1.93 -1.16 -18.61
CA ASN A 2 0.87 -2.12 -18.36
C ASN A 2 0.60 -2.20 -16.86
N PRO A 3 -0.55 -1.75 -16.39
CA PRO A 3 -0.81 -1.75 -14.95
C PRO A 3 -0.77 -3.13 -14.33
N ALA A 4 -1.27 -4.13 -15.03
CA ALA A 4 -1.27 -5.49 -14.49
C ALA A 4 0.14 -6.00 -14.29
N ALA A 5 1.02 -5.74 -15.25
CA ALA A 5 2.40 -6.18 -15.14
C ALA A 5 3.13 -5.43 -14.03
N ALA A 6 2.84 -4.13 -13.91
CA ALA A 6 3.47 -3.34 -12.86
C ALA A 6 3.01 -3.81 -11.48
N ALA A 7 1.72 -4.06 -11.31
CA ALA A 7 1.21 -4.52 -10.01
C ALA A 7 1.82 -5.87 -9.64
N LYS A 8 1.97 -6.75 -10.63
CA LYS A 8 2.57 -8.04 -10.38
C LYS A 8 4.03 -7.89 -9.94
N TRP A 9 4.74 -6.98 -10.57
CA TRP A 9 6.13 -6.72 -10.21
C TRP A 9 6.23 -6.17 -8.78
N TYR A 10 5.35 -5.23 -8.44
CA TYR A 10 5.33 -4.69 -7.08
C TYR A 10 5.02 -5.79 -6.07
N TYR A 11 4.11 -6.69 -6.41
CA TYR A 11 3.76 -7.78 -5.52
C TYR A 11 4.99 -8.64 -5.23
N LYS A 12 5.72 -9.01 -6.27
CA LYS A 12 6.90 -9.84 -6.11
C LYS A 12 7.95 -9.16 -5.23
N SER A 13 8.16 -7.87 -5.44
CA SER A 13 9.13 -7.14 -4.65
C SER A 13 8.64 -6.93 -3.22
N ALA A 14 7.35 -6.70 -3.07
CA ALA A 14 6.77 -6.44 -1.74
C ALA A 14 6.88 -7.66 -0.83
N VAL A 15 6.66 -8.86 -1.39
CA VAL A 15 6.76 -10.06 -0.55
C VAL A 15 8.20 -10.33 -0.13
N GLN A 16 9.16 -9.75 -0.84
CA GLN A 16 10.55 -9.89 -0.44
C GLN A 16 10.91 -8.93 0.67
N GLY A 17 10.02 -8.03 1.04
CA GLY A 17 10.24 -7.15 2.18
C GLY A 17 10.64 -5.73 1.86
N PHE A 18 10.67 -5.34 0.58
CA PHE A 18 11.09 -3.99 0.24
C PHE A 18 9.97 -2.99 0.54
N PRO A 19 10.21 -2.02 1.42
CA PRO A 19 9.13 -1.10 1.82
C PRO A 19 8.60 -0.25 0.68
N SER A 20 9.45 0.19 -0.23
CA SER A 20 8.97 0.97 -1.36
C SER A 20 7.98 0.17 -2.19
N ALA A 21 8.27 -1.11 -2.42
CA ALA A 21 7.39 -1.96 -3.19
C ALA A 21 6.11 -2.24 -2.42
N GLN A 22 6.20 -2.40 -1.12
CA GLN A 22 5.01 -2.64 -0.29
C GLN A 22 4.07 -1.45 -0.36
N LYS A 23 4.62 -0.25 -0.29
CA LYS A 23 3.82 0.95 -0.39
C LYS A 23 3.17 1.05 -1.78
N ARG A 24 3.92 0.75 -2.82
CA ARG A 24 3.37 0.80 -4.17
C ARG A 24 2.29 -0.26 -4.39
N LEU A 25 2.50 -1.44 -3.84
CA LEU A 25 1.47 -2.47 -3.93
C LEU A 25 0.21 -2.01 -3.19
N GLY A 26 0.40 -1.38 -2.04
CA GLY A 26 -0.74 -0.81 -1.33
C GLY A 26 -1.50 0.19 -2.18
N ASP A 27 -0.79 1.05 -2.91
CA ASP A 27 -1.43 1.99 -3.81
C ASP A 27 -2.26 1.28 -4.87
N CYS A 28 -1.70 0.23 -5.46
CA CYS A 28 -2.41 -0.52 -6.49
C CYS A 28 -3.69 -1.13 -5.94
N LEU A 29 -3.60 -1.71 -4.75
CA LEU A 29 -4.77 -2.31 -4.13
C LEU A 29 -5.79 -1.27 -3.71
N PHE A 30 -5.32 -0.12 -3.25
CA PHE A 30 -6.22 0.93 -2.80
C PHE A 30 -7.05 1.46 -3.96
N GLU A 31 -6.44 1.59 -5.13
CA GLU A 31 -7.13 2.16 -6.29
C GLU A 31 -7.62 1.15 -7.28
N GLY A 32 -7.28 -0.10 -7.14
CA GLY A 32 -7.63 -1.09 -8.14
C GLY A 32 -6.84 -0.94 -9.42
N TRP A 33 -5.59 -0.51 -9.31
CA TRP A 33 -4.77 -0.25 -10.48
C TRP A 33 -3.94 -1.49 -10.79
N GLY A 34 -4.30 -2.19 -11.86
CA GLY A 34 -3.60 -3.41 -12.27
C GLY A 34 -3.93 -4.64 -11.45
N ILE A 35 -4.74 -4.50 -10.42
CA ILE A 35 -5.12 -5.58 -9.55
C ILE A 35 -6.47 -5.21 -8.94
N ALA A 36 -7.24 -6.17 -8.53
CA ALA A 36 -8.57 -5.89 -7.97
C ALA A 36 -8.45 -5.01 -6.74
N GLU A 37 -9.31 -4.01 -6.65
CA GLU A 37 -9.29 -3.09 -5.52
C GLU A 37 -9.55 -3.82 -4.23
N ASP A 38 -8.74 -3.55 -3.21
CA ASP A 38 -8.92 -4.15 -1.90
C ASP A 38 -8.28 -3.21 -0.89
N LYS A 39 -9.10 -2.29 -0.36
CA LYS A 39 -8.58 -1.28 0.56
C LYS A 39 -8.09 -1.87 1.87
N GLN A 40 -8.67 -2.99 2.27
CA GLN A 40 -8.26 -3.63 3.49
C GLN A 40 -6.87 -4.24 3.35
N GLU A 41 -6.63 -4.92 2.26
CA GLU A 41 -5.30 -5.47 2.01
C GLU A 41 -4.29 -4.35 1.78
N ALA A 42 -4.72 -3.26 1.15
CA ALA A 42 -3.85 -2.12 0.96
C ALA A 42 -3.32 -1.61 2.30
N ALA A 43 -4.19 -1.55 3.31
CA ALA A 43 -3.77 -1.10 4.62
C ALA A 43 -2.71 -2.02 5.21
N GLU A 44 -2.82 -3.32 4.96
CA GLU A 44 -1.84 -4.26 5.48
C GLU A 44 -0.47 -4.03 4.86
N TRP A 45 -0.44 -3.77 3.56
CA TRP A 45 0.84 -3.52 2.90
C TRP A 45 1.42 -2.17 3.31
N TYR A 46 0.57 -1.15 3.45
CA TYR A 46 1.03 0.13 3.96
C TYR A 46 1.60 -0.02 5.36
N LEU A 47 0.95 -0.84 6.19
CA LEU A 47 1.43 -1.03 7.55
C LEU A 47 2.81 -1.67 7.56
N ARG A 48 3.02 -2.68 6.73
CA ARG A 48 4.31 -3.33 6.64
C ARG A 48 5.40 -2.35 6.21
N ALA A 49 5.11 -1.53 5.22
CA ALA A 49 6.07 -0.53 4.76
C ALA A 49 6.32 0.51 5.85
N ALA A 50 5.27 0.94 6.53
CA ALA A 50 5.38 1.95 7.57
C ALA A 50 6.23 1.45 8.73
N GLN A 51 6.09 0.17 9.07
CA GLN A 51 6.86 -0.40 10.16
C GLN A 51 8.35 -0.44 9.85
N GLN A 52 8.68 -0.41 8.57
CA GLN A 52 10.08 -0.36 8.17
C GLN A 52 10.58 1.06 7.99
N GLY A 53 9.76 2.04 8.31
CA GLY A 53 10.17 3.43 8.24
C GLY A 53 9.79 4.17 6.98
N ASN A 54 8.94 3.58 6.14
CA ASN A 54 8.50 4.26 4.93
C ASN A 54 7.54 5.39 5.31
N LYS A 55 7.98 6.62 5.12
CA LYS A 55 7.20 7.76 5.54
C LYS A 55 5.93 7.96 4.75
N GLU A 56 5.98 7.68 3.46
CA GLU A 56 4.79 7.83 2.62
C GLU A 56 3.70 6.88 3.08
N ALA A 57 4.09 5.65 3.43
CA ALA A 57 3.11 4.69 3.94
C ALA A 57 2.52 5.15 5.26
N GLN A 58 3.36 5.72 6.12
CA GLN A 58 2.88 6.24 7.40
C GLN A 58 1.86 7.34 7.18
N GLU A 59 2.14 8.23 6.23
CA GLU A 59 1.23 9.33 5.92
C GLU A 59 -0.07 8.83 5.34
N LEU A 60 0.01 7.82 4.47
CA LEU A 60 -1.20 7.27 3.87
C LEU A 60 -2.09 6.60 4.90
N LEU A 61 -1.49 5.89 5.85
CA LEU A 61 -2.26 5.28 6.91
C LEU A 61 -2.96 6.34 7.75
N GLN A 62 -2.26 7.40 8.08
CA GLN A 62 -2.86 8.49 8.83
C GLN A 62 -4.01 9.11 8.05
N LYS A 63 -3.79 9.36 6.78
CA LYS A 63 -4.75 10.10 5.99
C LYS A 63 -6.02 9.31 5.70
N TYR A 64 -5.88 8.04 5.36
CA TYR A 64 -7.01 7.27 4.88
C TYR A 64 -7.56 6.26 5.86
N TYR A 65 -6.79 5.88 6.87
CA TYR A 65 -7.22 4.81 7.76
C TYR A 65 -7.34 5.24 9.21
N TYR A 66 -6.51 6.21 9.64
CA TYR A 66 -6.51 6.58 11.04
C TYR A 66 -7.15 7.92 11.32
N SER A 67 -7.10 8.83 10.38
CA SER A 67 -7.54 10.18 10.65
C SER A 67 -9.00 10.25 11.03
N GLY A 68 -9.80 9.37 10.50
CA GLY A 68 -11.21 9.40 10.82
C GLY A 68 -11.51 9.08 12.26
N ASN A 69 -10.60 8.41 12.93
CA ASN A 69 -10.83 8.06 14.28
C ASN A 69 -10.66 9.19 15.25
N GLN A 70 -10.09 10.25 14.81
CA GLN A 70 -9.85 11.35 15.68
C GLN A 70 -10.99 12.23 15.83
N GLU A 71 -12.00 11.99 15.09
CA GLU A 71 -13.13 12.78 15.19
C GLU A 71 -13.82 12.60 16.39
N LYS A 72 -13.70 11.73 17.06
CA LYS A 72 -14.44 11.46 18.14
C LYS A 72 -14.48 12.30 19.13
#